data_88c0b4842cbffe527d1a6ca0972dae4f
#
_entry.id   88c0b4842cbffe527d1a6ca0972dae4f
#
_cell.length_a   1.000
_cell.length_b   1.000
_cell.length_c   1.000
_cell.angle_alpha   90.00
_cell.angle_beta   90.00
_cell.angle_gamma   90.00
#
_symmetry.space_group_name_H-M   'P 1'
#
loop_
_entity.id
_entity.type
_entity.pdbx_description
1 polymer ?
#
loop_
_entity_poly.entity_id
_entity_poly.type
_entity_poly.pdbx_seq_one_letter_code
_entity_poly.pdbx_strand_id
1 'polypeptide(L)'
;MEASAAALGSGRLLSKESYEKMVSTGLRGKTHAQPGCTTCAPMTDIYTYGIGIVISGAWLLQNPLFAGEAGVMAYLPSKKIAIAVAVTYEPEAFDAQGNYVNAADALFRSIGRELAPDDPPPVPPK
;
A
#
# COMPACT_ATOMS: atom_id res chain seq x y z
N MET A 1 1.01 2.11 -14.78
CA MET A 1 1.04 1.97 -13.29
C MET A 1 2.48 1.96 -12.75
N GLU A 2 3.38 1.12 -13.24
CA GLU A 2 4.78 1.05 -12.78
C GLU A 2 5.53 2.38 -12.94
N ALA A 3 5.49 3.00 -14.12
CA ALA A 3 6.11 4.30 -14.37
C ALA A 3 5.57 5.40 -13.46
N SER A 4 4.27 5.36 -13.12
CA SER A 4 3.65 6.29 -12.19
C SER A 4 4.13 6.06 -10.75
N ALA A 5 4.27 4.80 -10.34
CA ALA A 5 4.85 4.45 -9.04
C ALA A 5 6.28 4.99 -8.89
N ALA A 6 7.11 4.76 -9.90
CA ALA A 6 8.50 5.24 -9.92
C ALA A 6 8.58 6.78 -9.94
N ALA A 7 7.74 7.46 -10.71
CA ALA A 7 7.74 8.91 -10.81
C ALA A 7 7.30 9.58 -9.51
N LEU A 8 6.21 9.10 -8.91
CA LEU A 8 5.69 9.61 -7.64
C LEU A 8 6.61 9.25 -6.47
N GLY A 9 6.95 7.97 -6.36
CA GLY A 9 7.74 7.44 -5.25
C GLY A 9 9.18 7.93 -5.21
N SER A 10 9.77 8.31 -6.36
CA SER A 10 11.09 8.95 -6.41
C SER A 10 11.08 10.45 -6.10
N GLY A 11 9.90 11.05 -5.92
CA GLY A 11 9.75 12.48 -5.65
C GLY A 11 9.95 13.41 -6.86
N ARG A 12 10.12 12.86 -8.07
CA ARG A 12 10.39 13.68 -9.28
C ARG A 12 9.25 14.60 -9.70
N LEU A 13 8.03 14.35 -9.24
CA LEU A 13 6.85 15.11 -9.60
C LEU A 13 6.56 16.28 -8.64
N LEU A 14 7.26 16.37 -7.53
CA LEU A 14 6.98 17.32 -6.46
C LEU A 14 8.25 18.07 -6.05
N SER A 15 8.08 19.22 -5.42
CA SER A 15 9.18 19.85 -4.69
C SER A 15 9.61 18.93 -3.53
N LYS A 16 10.86 19.06 -3.08
CA LYS A 16 11.38 18.30 -1.94
C LYS A 16 10.48 18.44 -0.72
N GLU A 17 10.07 19.66 -0.39
CA GLU A 17 9.19 19.95 0.75
C GLU A 17 7.82 19.25 0.63
N SER A 18 7.21 19.29 -0.56
CA SER A 18 5.92 18.64 -0.81
C SER A 18 6.04 17.12 -0.76
N TYR A 19 7.13 16.57 -1.28
CA TYR A 19 7.39 15.14 -1.20
C TYR A 19 7.57 14.67 0.26
N GLU A 20 8.38 15.37 1.06
CA GLU A 20 8.59 15.07 2.48
C GLU A 20 7.27 15.11 3.27
N LYS A 21 6.40 16.08 2.98
CA LYS A 21 5.06 16.12 3.57
C LYS A 21 4.19 14.94 3.12
N MET A 22 4.22 14.58 1.84
CA MET A 22 3.43 13.48 1.28
C MET A 22 3.78 12.15 1.95
N VAL A 23 5.06 11.85 2.15
CA VAL A 23 5.54 10.58 2.73
C VAL A 23 5.73 10.63 4.25
N SER A 24 5.21 11.64 4.91
CA SER A 24 5.34 11.79 6.35
C SER A 24 4.61 10.68 7.12
N THR A 25 5.30 10.11 8.09
CA THR A 25 4.75 9.11 9.02
C THR A 25 4.29 9.73 10.36
N GLY A 26 4.08 11.03 10.38
CA GLY A 26 3.78 11.79 11.60
C GLY A 26 2.49 11.42 12.34
N LEU A 27 1.64 10.57 11.74
CA LEU A 27 0.41 10.05 12.36
C LEU A 27 0.62 8.73 13.13
N ARG A 28 1.79 8.08 13.01
CA ARG A 28 2.10 6.86 13.77
C ARG A 28 2.06 7.15 15.27
N GLY A 29 1.37 6.26 16.01
CA GLY A 29 1.18 6.41 17.46
C GLY A 29 0.22 7.53 17.89
N LYS A 30 -0.40 8.26 16.95
CA LYS A 30 -1.36 9.34 17.24
C LYS A 30 -2.80 8.99 16.87
N THR A 31 -3.02 7.82 16.32
CA THR A 31 -4.33 7.31 15.89
C THR A 31 -4.73 6.09 16.69
N HIS A 32 -6.01 5.79 16.72
CA HIS A 32 -6.57 4.66 17.45
C HIS A 32 -7.72 4.04 16.65
N ALA A 33 -8.02 2.77 16.94
CA ALA A 33 -9.21 2.12 16.41
C ALA A 33 -10.49 2.82 16.90
N GLN A 34 -11.50 2.91 16.05
CA GLN A 34 -12.78 3.52 16.43
C GLN A 34 -13.86 2.42 16.62
N PRO A 35 -14.65 2.50 17.71
CA PRO A 35 -15.75 1.58 17.91
C PRO A 35 -16.72 1.57 16.73
N GLY A 36 -17.11 0.39 16.28
CA GLY A 36 -18.05 0.22 15.15
C GLY A 36 -17.45 0.43 13.75
N CYS A 37 -16.16 0.74 13.64
CA CYS A 37 -15.46 0.86 12.37
C CYS A 37 -14.42 -0.26 12.22
N THR A 38 -14.75 -1.29 11.45
CA THR A 38 -13.87 -2.46 11.24
C THR A 38 -12.60 -2.14 10.44
N THR A 39 -12.61 -1.04 9.70
CA THR A 39 -11.48 -0.59 8.85
C THR A 39 -10.68 0.54 9.48
N CYS A 40 -11.13 1.09 10.63
CA CYS A 40 -10.45 2.16 11.33
C CYS A 40 -9.38 1.58 12.27
N ALA A 41 -8.21 1.28 11.72
CA ALA A 41 -7.07 0.75 12.46
C ALA A 41 -6.08 1.87 12.88
N PRO A 42 -5.30 1.66 13.95
CA PRO A 42 -4.20 2.55 14.28
C PRO A 42 -3.17 2.59 13.14
N MET A 43 -2.58 3.74 12.90
CA MET A 43 -1.47 3.87 11.97
C MET A 43 -0.17 3.39 12.61
N THR A 44 0.46 2.42 11.97
CA THR A 44 1.68 1.74 12.44
C THR A 44 2.72 1.69 11.32
N ASP A 45 3.87 1.09 11.55
CA ASP A 45 4.87 0.86 10.47
C ASP A 45 4.33 -0.07 9.38
N ILE A 46 3.35 -0.92 9.70
CA ILE A 46 2.76 -1.85 8.73
C ILE A 46 1.89 -1.11 7.73
N TYR A 47 1.15 -0.09 8.21
CA TYR A 47 0.24 0.67 7.39
C TYR A 47 0.04 2.08 7.94
N THR A 48 0.50 3.07 7.21
CA THR A 48 0.35 4.49 7.57
C THR A 48 -0.09 5.27 6.35
N TYR A 49 -1.08 6.13 6.49
CA TYR A 49 -1.39 7.12 5.47
C TYR A 49 -0.50 8.35 5.64
N GLY A 50 0.14 8.76 4.54
CA GLY A 50 0.64 10.10 4.32
C GLY A 50 -0.42 10.96 3.62
N ILE A 51 0.01 11.91 2.79
CA ILE A 51 -0.93 12.70 1.98
C ILE A 51 -1.17 11.97 0.66
N GLY A 52 -2.30 11.24 0.58
CA GLY A 52 -2.69 10.51 -0.63
C GLY A 52 -1.82 9.30 -0.97
N ILE A 53 -1.00 8.81 -0.04
CA ILE A 53 -0.15 7.65 -0.23
C ILE A 53 -0.11 6.80 1.03
N VAL A 54 0.05 5.50 0.88
CA VAL A 54 0.28 4.56 1.99
C VAL A 54 1.77 4.31 2.13
N ILE A 55 2.25 4.31 3.37
CA ILE A 55 3.61 3.93 3.75
C ILE A 55 3.52 2.62 4.53
N SER A 56 4.14 1.55 4.01
CA SER A 56 4.17 0.22 4.59
C SER A 56 5.63 -0.24 4.70
N GLY A 57 6.18 -0.20 5.92
CA GLY A 57 7.62 -0.30 6.10
C GLY A 57 8.36 0.80 5.35
N ALA A 58 9.29 0.40 4.47
CA ALA A 58 10.03 1.31 3.57
C ALA A 58 9.33 1.55 2.22
N TRP A 59 8.19 0.90 1.97
CA TRP A 59 7.46 0.97 0.71
C TRP A 59 6.43 2.09 0.69
N LEU A 60 6.35 2.79 -0.44
CA LEU A 60 5.31 3.76 -0.77
C LEU A 60 4.34 3.09 -1.72
N LEU A 61 3.04 3.11 -1.44
CA LEU A 61 2.08 2.40 -2.28
C LEU A 61 0.67 3.01 -2.28
N GLN A 62 -0.13 2.54 -3.24
CA GLN A 62 -1.59 2.58 -3.22
C GLN A 62 -2.12 1.20 -3.58
N ASN A 63 -3.14 0.75 -2.86
CA ASN A 63 -3.71 -0.58 -3.02
C ASN A 63 -5.25 -0.54 -3.13
N PRO A 64 -5.78 0.14 -4.15
CA PRO A 64 -7.22 0.26 -4.33
C PRO A 64 -7.90 -1.10 -4.48
N LEU A 65 -9.09 -1.19 -3.92
CA LEU A 65 -10.00 -2.33 -4.01
C LEU A 65 -11.36 -1.83 -4.48
N PHE A 66 -11.77 -2.25 -5.66
CA PHE A 66 -13.06 -1.91 -6.27
C PHE A 66 -13.87 -3.17 -6.51
N ALA A 67 -15.17 -3.04 -6.69
CA ALA A 67 -16.03 -4.20 -6.97
C ALA A 67 -15.54 -4.96 -8.23
N GLY A 68 -15.03 -6.17 -8.04
CA GLY A 68 -14.50 -7.02 -9.10
C GLY A 68 -13.06 -6.77 -9.54
N GLU A 69 -12.37 -5.76 -8.99
CA GLU A 69 -11.00 -5.41 -9.38
C GLU A 69 -10.17 -4.99 -8.16
N ALA A 70 -8.87 -5.29 -8.20
CA ALA A 70 -7.91 -4.71 -7.26
C ALA A 70 -6.59 -4.37 -7.95
N GLY A 71 -5.90 -3.41 -7.41
CA GLY A 71 -4.58 -3.01 -7.90
C GLY A 71 -3.62 -2.69 -6.77
N VAL A 72 -2.34 -2.77 -7.08
CA VAL A 72 -1.27 -2.17 -6.28
C VAL A 72 -0.32 -1.44 -7.21
N MET A 73 0.09 -0.28 -6.76
CA MET A 73 1.17 0.49 -7.33
C MET A 73 2.11 0.83 -6.19
N ALA A 74 3.32 0.25 -6.19
CA ALA A 74 4.27 0.36 -5.09
C ALA A 74 5.65 0.77 -5.56
N TYR A 75 6.39 1.44 -4.67
CA TYR A 75 7.78 1.85 -4.91
C TYR A 75 8.63 1.72 -3.65
N LEU A 76 9.82 1.14 -3.78
CA LEU A 76 10.84 1.10 -2.74
C LEU A 76 11.95 2.11 -3.06
N PRO A 77 12.02 3.26 -2.39
CA PRO A 77 12.97 4.32 -2.71
C PRO A 77 14.44 3.90 -2.58
N SER A 78 14.79 3.13 -1.55
CA SER A 78 16.16 2.68 -1.25
C SER A 78 16.77 1.85 -2.38
N LYS A 79 15.97 1.05 -3.07
CA LYS A 79 16.40 0.14 -4.15
C LYS A 79 15.89 0.56 -5.53
N LYS A 80 15.09 1.61 -5.62
CA LYS A 80 14.45 2.10 -6.85
C LYS A 80 13.62 1.02 -7.55
N ILE A 81 12.97 0.13 -6.78
CA ILE A 81 12.12 -0.93 -7.29
C ILE A 81 10.69 -0.40 -7.38
N ALA A 82 10.08 -0.52 -8.54
CA ALA A 82 8.66 -0.27 -8.75
C ALA A 82 7.94 -1.59 -9.03
N ILE A 83 6.81 -1.81 -8.37
CA ILE A 83 5.94 -2.98 -8.59
C ILE A 83 4.53 -2.48 -8.89
N ALA A 84 3.93 -3.05 -9.94
CA ALA A 84 2.52 -2.82 -10.24
C ALA A 84 1.83 -4.17 -10.43
N VAL A 85 0.71 -4.37 -9.75
CA VAL A 85 -0.15 -5.55 -9.85
C VAL A 85 -1.57 -5.10 -10.11
N ALA A 86 -2.26 -5.76 -11.03
CA ALA A 86 -3.69 -5.61 -11.25
C ALA A 86 -4.32 -7.00 -11.35
N VAL A 87 -5.46 -7.19 -10.71
CA VAL A 87 -6.22 -8.45 -10.73
C VAL A 87 -7.69 -8.16 -10.95
N THR A 88 -8.37 -9.09 -11.59
CA THR A 88 -9.82 -9.17 -11.68
C THR A 88 -10.30 -10.39 -10.89
N TYR A 89 -11.56 -10.41 -10.49
CA TYR A 89 -12.12 -11.45 -9.64
C TYR A 89 -13.22 -12.21 -10.36
N GLU A 90 -13.18 -13.52 -10.25
CA GLU A 90 -14.30 -14.39 -10.62
C GLU A 90 -15.42 -14.30 -9.55
N PRO A 91 -16.68 -14.61 -9.89
CA PRO A 91 -17.80 -14.54 -8.95
C PRO A 91 -17.56 -15.33 -7.65
N GLU A 92 -16.84 -16.43 -7.72
CA GLU A 92 -16.53 -17.32 -6.60
C GLU A 92 -15.53 -16.75 -5.59
N ALA A 93 -14.88 -15.64 -5.92
CA ALA A 93 -13.98 -14.93 -5.00
C ALA A 93 -14.73 -14.16 -3.90
N PHE A 94 -16.04 -13.95 -4.10
CA PHE A 94 -16.89 -13.21 -3.16
C PHE A 94 -17.57 -14.17 -2.19
N ASP A 95 -17.61 -13.79 -0.90
CA ASP A 95 -18.43 -14.51 0.07
C ASP A 95 -19.94 -14.18 -0.10
N ALA A 96 -20.78 -14.82 0.70
CA ALA A 96 -22.23 -14.61 0.64
C ALA A 96 -22.68 -13.17 0.97
N GLN A 97 -21.80 -12.36 1.58
CA GLN A 97 -22.01 -10.96 1.90
C GLN A 97 -21.39 -10.02 0.86
N GLY A 98 -20.73 -10.58 -0.18
CA GLY A 98 -20.05 -9.83 -1.22
C GLY A 98 -18.65 -9.31 -0.82
N ASN A 99 -18.09 -9.81 0.28
CA ASN A 99 -16.72 -9.46 0.67
C ASN A 99 -15.70 -10.29 -0.09
N TYR A 100 -14.52 -9.73 -0.29
CA TYR A 100 -13.38 -10.39 -0.93
C TYR A 100 -12.07 -9.76 -0.46
N VAL A 101 -10.96 -10.47 -0.62
CA VAL A 101 -9.64 -10.00 -0.18
C VAL A 101 -8.92 -9.24 -1.30
N ASN A 102 -8.04 -8.31 -0.95
CA ASN A 102 -7.18 -7.66 -1.92
C ASN A 102 -6.03 -8.59 -2.35
N ALA A 103 -6.28 -9.39 -3.38
CA ALA A 103 -5.29 -10.34 -3.92
C ALA A 103 -4.10 -9.62 -4.56
N ALA A 104 -4.29 -8.41 -5.10
CA ALA A 104 -3.19 -7.61 -5.65
C ALA A 104 -2.20 -7.20 -4.54
N ASP A 105 -2.69 -6.81 -3.36
CA ASP A 105 -1.83 -6.49 -2.20
C ASP A 105 -1.05 -7.72 -1.71
N ALA A 106 -1.69 -8.88 -1.64
CA ALA A 106 -1.04 -10.12 -1.25
C ALA A 106 0.09 -10.52 -2.23
N LEU A 107 -0.17 -10.41 -3.54
CA LEU A 107 0.83 -10.66 -4.59
C LEU A 107 1.98 -9.66 -4.51
N PHE A 108 1.68 -8.38 -4.36
CA PHE A 108 2.70 -7.35 -4.19
C PHE A 108 3.64 -7.68 -3.02
N ARG A 109 3.10 -8.06 -1.86
CA ARG A 109 3.91 -8.38 -0.68
C ARG A 109 4.77 -9.62 -0.88
N SER A 110 4.28 -10.61 -1.61
CA SER A 110 5.07 -11.79 -1.99
C SER A 110 6.22 -11.44 -2.94
N ILE A 111 5.92 -10.69 -4.01
CA ILE A 111 6.92 -10.25 -4.98
C ILE A 111 7.96 -9.33 -4.32
N GLY A 112 7.51 -8.38 -3.50
CA GLY A 112 8.39 -7.44 -2.81
C GLY A 112 9.36 -8.12 -1.84
N ARG A 113 8.94 -9.21 -1.19
CA ARG A 113 9.80 -10.02 -0.32
C ARG A 113 10.92 -10.69 -1.12
N GLU A 114 10.62 -11.21 -2.30
CA GLU A 114 11.63 -11.85 -3.16
C GLU A 114 12.61 -10.82 -3.75
N LEU A 115 12.12 -9.66 -4.19
CA LEU A 115 12.95 -8.64 -4.82
C LEU A 115 13.77 -7.82 -3.81
N ALA A 116 13.29 -7.69 -2.58
CA ALA A 116 13.93 -6.89 -1.54
C ALA A 116 13.89 -7.63 -0.17
N PRO A 117 14.61 -8.72 -0.02
CA PRO A 117 14.60 -9.53 1.20
C PRO A 117 15.09 -8.78 2.45
N ASP A 118 15.92 -7.75 2.28
CA ASP A 118 16.40 -6.89 3.38
C ASP A 118 15.39 -5.81 3.78
N ASP A 119 14.47 -5.47 2.88
CA ASP A 119 13.40 -4.47 3.07
C ASP A 119 12.05 -5.04 2.64
N PRO A 120 11.61 -6.19 3.15
CA PRO A 120 10.36 -6.81 2.71
C PRO A 120 9.16 -5.93 3.10
N PRO A 121 8.11 -5.85 2.24
CA PRO A 121 6.89 -5.16 2.65
C PRO A 121 6.25 -5.90 3.83
N PRO A 122 5.95 -5.21 4.96
CA PRO A 122 5.34 -5.84 6.12
C PRO A 122 4.00 -6.50 5.76
N VAL A 123 3.69 -7.63 6.38
CA VAL A 123 2.41 -8.31 6.20
C VAL A 123 1.45 -7.83 7.29
N PRO A 124 0.27 -7.27 6.94
CA PRO A 124 -0.74 -6.92 7.94
C PRO A 124 -1.17 -8.15 8.76
N PRO A 125 -1.46 -7.98 10.05
CA PRO A 125 -2.03 -9.06 10.84
C PRO A 125 -3.38 -9.49 10.23
N LYS A 126 -3.67 -10.77 10.33
CA LYS A 126 -4.96 -11.35 9.89
C LYS A 126 -6.08 -10.96 10.84
#